data_f14906f430e8b58c1409e6bc4b2cfac5
#
_entry.id   f14906f430e8b58c1409e6bc4b2cfac5
#
_cell.length_a   1.000
_cell.length_b   1.000
_cell.length_c   1.000
_cell.angle_alpha   90.00
_cell.angle_beta   90.00
_cell.angle_gamma   90.00
#
_symmetry.space_group_name_H-M   'P 1'
#
loop_
_entity.id
_entity.type
_entity.pdbx_description
1 polymer ?
#
loop_
_entity_poly.entity_id
_entity_poly.type
_entity_poly.pdbx_seq_one_letter_code
_entity_poly.pdbx_strand_id
1 'polypeptide(L)'
;MNFGSILGTAALGMMLAIGTVGCSSADSSGSGSNADTEPTDSTTEDLSGGSCAASLANGAVSAKHRALLDTIAFTEGTRNHGQNGYNVTFAYHYFSSCAHHPNLNICSGGYCSTAAGRYQFLHGTWAGLGYGNFGPANQDRGGMKLISRRGARVPTGRALTATEFVNTMNRISYEWASLPPGRYGQPSYSMSATRREYCKFAHC
;
A
#
# COMPACT_ATOMS: atom_id res chain seq x y z
N MET A 1 -14.61 8.15 -26.75
CA MET A 1 -13.56 7.25 -26.21
C MET A 1 -14.05 6.79 -24.84
N ASN A 2 -14.54 5.54 -24.79
CA ASN A 2 -15.12 4.95 -23.58
C ASN A 2 -14.00 4.53 -22.63
N PHE A 3 -13.83 5.24 -21.53
CA PHE A 3 -13.04 4.76 -20.40
C PHE A 3 -13.92 3.85 -19.55
N GLY A 4 -13.71 2.55 -19.69
CA GLY A 4 -14.34 1.55 -18.85
C GLY A 4 -13.94 1.75 -17.38
N SER A 5 -14.95 2.04 -16.57
CA SER A 5 -14.87 2.11 -15.12
C SER A 5 -14.54 0.71 -14.58
N ILE A 6 -13.38 0.51 -13.99
CA ILE A 6 -13.05 -0.73 -13.30
C ILE A 6 -13.24 -0.47 -11.81
N LEU A 7 -14.29 -1.06 -11.28
CA LEU A 7 -14.68 -1.10 -9.87
C LEU A 7 -13.64 -1.90 -9.06
N GLY A 8 -12.90 -1.22 -8.23
CA GLY A 8 -12.11 -1.85 -7.17
C GLY A 8 -12.96 -2.03 -5.92
N THR A 9 -13.35 -3.25 -5.62
CA THR A 9 -14.11 -3.58 -4.41
C THR A 9 -13.16 -4.10 -3.35
N ALA A 10 -12.89 -3.35 -2.34
CA ALA A 10 -12.24 -3.86 -1.14
C ALA A 10 -12.83 -3.19 0.08
N ALA A 11 -13.75 -3.86 0.73
CA ALA A 11 -14.00 -3.76 2.15
C ALA A 11 -15.04 -4.81 2.54
N LEU A 12 -14.64 -5.91 3.10
CA LEU A 12 -15.55 -6.73 3.87
C LEU A 12 -14.92 -7.03 5.22
N GLY A 13 -15.68 -6.66 6.23
CA GLY A 13 -15.34 -6.56 7.60
C GLY A 13 -14.94 -7.85 8.30
N MET A 14 -14.16 -7.63 9.31
CA MET A 14 -14.17 -8.16 10.66
C MET A 14 -14.83 -9.54 10.87
N MET A 15 -14.01 -10.56 11.10
CA MET A 15 -14.33 -11.62 12.05
C MET A 15 -13.12 -11.91 12.93
N LEU A 16 -13.32 -11.66 14.21
CA LEU A 16 -12.46 -12.15 15.30
C LEU A 16 -12.52 -13.69 15.31
N ALA A 17 -11.37 -14.33 15.28
CA ALA A 17 -11.22 -15.68 15.80
C ALA A 17 -9.99 -15.73 16.70
N ILE A 18 -10.27 -15.91 17.99
CA ILE A 18 -9.29 -16.19 19.04
C ILE A 18 -8.98 -17.68 18.95
N GLY A 19 -7.73 -18.04 18.80
CA GLY A 19 -7.27 -19.42 18.87
C GLY A 19 -5.87 -19.48 19.47
N THR A 20 -5.79 -20.09 20.65
CA THR A 20 -4.65 -20.20 21.54
C THR A 20 -3.76 -21.42 21.22
N VAL A 21 -2.48 -21.26 21.50
CA VAL A 21 -1.50 -22.21 22.11
C VAL A 21 -0.86 -23.29 21.24
N GLY A 22 0.46 -23.35 21.33
CA GLY A 22 1.27 -24.53 21.04
C GLY A 22 2.76 -24.22 20.95
N CYS A 23 3.47 -24.18 22.12
CA CYS A 23 4.93 -24.26 22.18
C CYS A 23 5.38 -25.68 21.83
N SER A 24 6.47 -25.83 21.09
CA SER A 24 7.38 -26.97 21.23
C SER A 24 8.77 -26.58 20.74
N SER A 25 9.69 -26.67 21.67
CA SER A 25 11.13 -26.55 21.49
C SER A 25 11.70 -27.87 20.96
N ALA A 26 12.72 -27.81 20.12
CA ALA A 26 13.72 -28.87 20.00
C ALA A 26 15.04 -28.29 19.53
N ASP A 27 16.05 -28.40 20.42
CA ASP A 27 17.48 -28.21 20.17
C ASP A 27 18.01 -29.21 19.16
N SER A 28 18.99 -28.81 18.37
CA SER A 28 20.16 -29.68 18.05
C SER A 28 21.30 -28.85 17.49
N SER A 29 22.38 -28.92 18.24
CA SER A 29 23.74 -28.47 17.96
C SER A 29 24.42 -29.24 16.83
N GLY A 30 25.26 -28.53 16.05
CA GLY A 30 26.18 -29.14 15.09
C GLY A 30 27.27 -28.16 14.67
N SER A 31 28.47 -28.40 15.18
CA SER A 31 29.74 -27.71 14.96
C SER A 31 30.36 -28.04 13.60
N GLY A 32 31.15 -27.11 13.00
CA GLY A 32 32.10 -27.46 11.93
C GLY A 32 32.61 -26.31 11.07
N SER A 33 33.66 -25.66 11.49
CA SER A 33 34.92 -25.21 10.80
C SER A 33 34.93 -24.59 9.39
N ASN A 34 35.45 -23.34 9.39
CA ASN A 34 36.48 -22.74 8.50
C ASN A 34 36.47 -23.00 6.99
N ALA A 35 36.38 -21.92 6.22
CA ALA A 35 37.31 -21.63 5.13
C ALA A 35 37.20 -20.15 4.72
N ASP A 36 38.33 -19.52 4.56
CA ASP A 36 38.57 -18.18 4.06
C ASP A 36 37.93 -17.98 2.70
N THR A 37 37.26 -16.86 2.50
CA THR A 37 36.95 -16.36 1.15
C THR A 37 36.87 -14.83 1.18
N GLU A 38 37.65 -14.23 0.30
CA GLU A 38 37.83 -12.82 0.02
C GLU A 38 36.54 -12.01 -0.11
N PRO A 39 36.56 -10.67 0.12
CA PRO A 39 35.41 -9.84 -0.03
C PRO A 39 35.11 -9.63 -1.51
N THR A 40 34.14 -10.35 -2.02
CA THR A 40 33.48 -9.98 -3.27
C THR A 40 32.60 -8.78 -3.00
N ASP A 41 32.97 -7.68 -3.61
CA ASP A 41 32.14 -6.48 -3.81
C ASP A 41 30.82 -6.88 -4.50
N SER A 42 29.85 -7.30 -3.70
CA SER A 42 28.52 -7.57 -4.19
C SER A 42 27.73 -6.28 -4.09
N THR A 43 27.53 -5.69 -5.23
CA THR A 43 26.65 -4.56 -5.49
C THR A 43 25.34 -4.73 -4.74
N THR A 44 25.11 -3.88 -3.75
CA THR A 44 23.90 -3.77 -2.91
C THR A 44 22.64 -3.38 -3.70
N GLU A 45 22.74 -3.26 -5.01
CA GLU A 45 21.66 -2.81 -5.91
C GLU A 45 20.66 -3.92 -6.24
N ASP A 46 21.06 -5.18 -6.24
CA ASP A 46 20.23 -6.30 -6.73
C ASP A 46 19.36 -6.93 -5.62
N LEU A 47 19.68 -6.74 -4.36
CA LEU A 47 18.90 -7.25 -3.22
C LEU A 47 17.67 -6.38 -2.88
N SER A 48 17.62 -5.12 -3.32
CA SER A 48 16.51 -4.21 -3.03
C SER A 48 15.36 -4.31 -4.05
N GLY A 49 15.62 -4.74 -5.29
CA GLY A 49 14.62 -4.75 -6.36
C GLY A 49 13.44 -5.68 -6.12
N GLY A 50 13.65 -6.77 -5.37
CA GLY A 50 12.60 -7.73 -5.02
C GLY A 50 12.05 -7.61 -3.61
N SER A 51 12.64 -6.80 -2.75
CA SER A 51 12.22 -6.69 -1.35
C SER A 51 10.96 -5.85 -1.18
N CYS A 52 10.04 -6.32 -0.33
CA CYS A 52 8.84 -5.59 0.09
C CYS A 52 9.01 -4.91 1.47
N ALA A 53 10.21 -4.87 2.04
CA ALA A 53 10.44 -4.32 3.37
C ALA A 53 10.01 -2.85 3.46
N ALA A 54 9.14 -2.53 4.42
CA ALA A 54 8.53 -1.20 4.55
C ALA A 54 9.58 -0.08 4.74
N SER A 55 10.74 -0.40 5.30
CA SER A 55 11.85 0.56 5.48
C SER A 55 12.37 1.14 4.16
N LEU A 56 12.23 0.42 3.04
CA LEU A 56 12.63 0.88 1.70
C LEU A 56 11.76 2.04 1.18
N ALA A 57 10.66 2.35 1.84
CA ALA A 57 9.84 3.53 1.54
C ALA A 57 10.35 4.82 2.22
N ASN A 58 11.33 4.71 3.12
CA ASN A 58 11.83 5.86 3.87
C ASN A 58 12.43 6.90 2.92
N GLY A 59 12.00 8.16 3.06
CA GLY A 59 12.48 9.25 2.22
C GLY A 59 11.92 9.28 0.78
N ALA A 60 11.12 8.30 0.35
CA ALA A 60 10.58 8.25 -1.02
C ALA A 60 9.67 9.45 -1.34
N VAL A 61 8.98 9.98 -0.34
CA VAL A 61 8.08 11.15 -0.42
C VAL A 61 8.23 12.03 0.82
N SER A 62 7.75 13.29 0.76
CA SER A 62 7.76 14.18 1.92
C SER A 62 6.87 13.65 3.06
N ALA A 63 7.11 14.12 4.30
CA ALA A 63 6.30 13.71 5.45
C ALA A 63 4.80 14.03 5.27
N LYS A 64 4.45 15.15 4.62
CA LYS A 64 3.05 15.53 4.38
C LYS A 64 2.41 14.69 3.26
N HIS A 65 3.16 14.30 2.25
CA HIS A 65 2.73 13.31 1.26
C HIS A 65 2.53 11.93 1.92
N ARG A 66 3.47 11.52 2.79
CA ARG A 66 3.34 10.29 3.58
C ARG A 66 2.05 10.27 4.40
N ALA A 67 1.71 11.36 5.08
CA ALA A 67 0.48 11.45 5.86
C ALA A 67 -0.80 11.20 5.04
N LEU A 68 -0.85 11.71 3.80
CA LEU A 68 -1.97 11.44 2.90
C LEU A 68 -1.98 9.99 2.42
N LEU A 69 -0.82 9.44 2.08
CA LEU A 69 -0.67 8.04 1.66
C LEU A 69 -1.03 7.07 2.81
N ASP A 70 -0.64 7.38 4.04
CA ASP A 70 -1.01 6.60 5.23
C ASP A 70 -2.53 6.62 5.48
N THR A 71 -3.18 7.73 5.12
CA THR A 71 -4.65 7.84 5.17
C THR A 71 -5.30 6.94 4.11
N ILE A 72 -4.75 6.89 2.90
CA ILE A 72 -5.24 5.97 1.85
C ILE A 72 -5.05 4.52 2.30
N ALA A 73 -3.86 4.15 2.79
CA ALA A 73 -3.59 2.80 3.30
C ALA A 73 -4.51 2.42 4.48
N PHE A 74 -4.92 3.39 5.30
CA PHE A 74 -5.91 3.19 6.34
C PHE A 74 -7.29 2.87 5.74
N THR A 75 -7.75 3.64 4.77
CA THR A 75 -9.08 3.40 4.15
C THR A 75 -9.11 2.14 3.30
N GLU A 76 -7.99 1.75 2.70
CA GLU A 76 -7.83 0.46 1.99
C GLU A 76 -7.68 -0.73 2.96
N GLY A 77 -7.53 -0.49 4.26
CA GLY A 77 -7.37 -1.52 5.27
C GLY A 77 -6.02 -2.22 5.26
N THR A 78 -5.08 -1.81 4.43
CA THR A 78 -3.78 -2.48 4.24
C THR A 78 -2.74 -2.10 5.30
N ARG A 79 -2.92 -0.96 5.95
CA ARG A 79 -2.01 -0.49 6.99
C ARG A 79 -1.93 -1.51 8.13
N ASN A 80 -0.73 -1.79 8.61
CA ASN A 80 -0.41 -2.79 9.64
C ASN A 80 -0.55 -4.27 9.20
N HIS A 81 -0.80 -4.55 7.93
CA HIS A 81 -0.75 -5.90 7.39
C HIS A 81 0.61 -6.17 6.73
N GLY A 82 1.14 -7.37 6.92
CA GLY A 82 2.41 -7.81 6.34
C GLY A 82 3.52 -6.76 6.51
N GLN A 83 4.19 -6.41 5.43
CA GLN A 83 5.20 -5.33 5.40
C GLN A 83 4.51 -3.94 5.34
N ASN A 84 3.70 -3.64 6.35
CA ASN A 84 2.93 -2.40 6.45
C ASN A 84 2.07 -2.11 5.19
N GLY A 85 1.50 -3.16 4.61
CA GLY A 85 0.65 -3.12 3.42
C GLY A 85 1.38 -3.30 2.10
N TYR A 86 2.70 -3.13 2.03
CA TYR A 86 3.44 -3.13 0.77
C TYR A 86 3.44 -4.47 0.03
N ASN A 87 3.17 -5.57 0.73
CA ASN A 87 3.09 -6.91 0.16
C ASN A 87 1.71 -7.57 0.33
N VAL A 88 0.65 -6.79 0.40
CA VAL A 88 -0.73 -7.25 0.57
C VAL A 88 -1.46 -7.25 -0.76
N THR A 89 -2.18 -8.33 -1.09
CA THR A 89 -3.10 -8.39 -2.23
C THR A 89 -4.54 -8.16 -1.78
N PHE A 90 -5.46 -8.14 -2.73
CA PHE A 90 -6.90 -8.20 -2.45
C PHE A 90 -7.23 -9.34 -1.46
N ALA A 91 -8.20 -9.13 -0.59
CA ALA A 91 -8.60 -10.07 0.47
C ALA A 91 -7.48 -10.45 1.47
N TYR A 92 -6.48 -9.57 1.63
CA TYR A 92 -5.40 -9.67 2.62
C TYR A 92 -4.48 -10.90 2.49
N HIS A 93 -4.35 -11.46 1.30
CA HIS A 93 -3.26 -12.41 1.04
C HIS A 93 -1.92 -11.66 0.89
N TYR A 94 -0.82 -12.39 0.98
CA TYR A 94 0.52 -11.82 0.93
C TYR A 94 1.32 -12.35 -0.25
N PHE A 95 2.22 -11.53 -0.76
CA PHE A 95 3.23 -11.94 -1.74
C PHE A 95 4.63 -11.65 -1.22
N SER A 96 5.62 -12.40 -1.71
CA SER A 96 6.98 -12.39 -1.18
C SER A 96 7.95 -11.49 -1.93
N SER A 97 7.64 -11.14 -3.19
CA SER A 97 8.54 -10.37 -4.04
C SER A 97 7.88 -9.11 -4.58
N CYS A 98 8.54 -7.98 -4.40
CA CYS A 98 8.18 -6.68 -4.95
C CYS A 98 8.99 -6.33 -6.23
N ALA A 99 9.64 -7.30 -6.86
CA ALA A 99 10.31 -7.07 -8.15
C ALA A 99 9.31 -6.61 -9.22
N HIS A 100 8.09 -7.13 -9.19
CA HIS A 100 7.01 -6.75 -10.10
C HIS A 100 5.68 -6.71 -9.35
N HIS A 101 4.68 -6.03 -9.93
CA HIS A 101 3.31 -6.17 -9.45
C HIS A 101 2.88 -7.65 -9.53
N PRO A 102 2.33 -8.26 -8.45
CA PRO A 102 2.11 -9.71 -8.41
C PRO A 102 1.09 -10.22 -9.45
N ASN A 103 0.22 -9.34 -9.94
CA ASN A 103 -0.80 -9.64 -10.95
C ASN A 103 -1.64 -10.90 -10.64
N LEU A 104 -1.91 -11.14 -9.37
CA LEU A 104 -2.74 -12.26 -8.91
C LEU A 104 -4.20 -11.83 -8.95
N ASN A 105 -5.03 -12.53 -9.74
CA ASN A 105 -6.48 -12.32 -9.74
C ASN A 105 -7.12 -13.11 -8.60
N ILE A 106 -7.38 -12.45 -7.48
CA ILE A 106 -7.92 -13.07 -6.27
C ILE A 106 -9.40 -12.78 -6.17
N CYS A 107 -10.20 -13.81 -5.86
CA CYS A 107 -11.64 -13.70 -5.72
C CYS A 107 -12.04 -13.86 -4.25
N SER A 108 -12.91 -12.96 -3.77
CA SER A 108 -13.50 -13.00 -2.43
C SER A 108 -14.84 -12.27 -2.42
N GLY A 109 -15.84 -12.79 -1.70
CA GLY A 109 -17.14 -12.14 -1.57
C GLY A 109 -17.87 -11.91 -2.90
N GLY A 110 -17.65 -12.75 -3.91
CA GLY A 110 -18.25 -12.61 -5.25
C GLY A 110 -17.52 -11.65 -6.19
N TYR A 111 -16.39 -11.10 -5.77
CA TYR A 111 -15.58 -10.16 -6.57
C TYR A 111 -14.18 -10.72 -6.77
N CYS A 112 -13.59 -10.44 -7.94
CA CYS A 112 -12.21 -10.78 -8.26
C CYS A 112 -11.42 -9.50 -8.56
N SER A 113 -10.18 -9.42 -8.06
CA SER A 113 -9.34 -8.25 -8.24
C SER A 113 -7.85 -8.60 -8.31
N THR A 114 -7.11 -7.83 -9.11
CA THR A 114 -5.65 -7.85 -9.12
C THR A 114 -5.04 -6.79 -8.19
N ALA A 115 -5.84 -6.16 -7.33
CA ALA A 115 -5.37 -5.12 -6.42
C ALA A 115 -4.25 -5.62 -5.51
N ALA A 116 -3.17 -4.86 -5.42
CA ALA A 116 -1.99 -5.23 -4.64
C ALA A 116 -1.26 -4.00 -4.08
N GLY A 117 -0.45 -4.28 -3.06
CA GLY A 117 0.37 -3.31 -2.38
C GLY A 117 -0.40 -2.43 -1.42
N ARG A 118 0.34 -1.51 -0.79
CA ARG A 118 -0.17 -0.64 0.27
C ARG A 118 -1.38 0.20 -0.15
N TYR A 119 -1.48 0.53 -1.42
CA TYR A 119 -2.54 1.38 -1.98
C TYR A 119 -3.45 0.62 -2.96
N GLN A 120 -3.43 -0.70 -2.91
CA GLN A 120 -4.28 -1.58 -3.70
C GLN A 120 -4.31 -1.21 -5.19
N PHE A 121 -3.13 -1.04 -5.80
CA PHE A 121 -3.02 -0.79 -7.24
C PHE A 121 -3.56 -1.98 -8.04
N LEU A 122 -4.44 -1.73 -8.98
CA LEU A 122 -4.76 -2.71 -10.01
C LEU A 122 -3.57 -2.88 -10.96
N HIS A 123 -3.35 -4.09 -11.48
CA HIS A 123 -2.23 -4.38 -12.37
C HIS A 123 -2.16 -3.42 -13.57
N GLY A 124 -3.28 -3.18 -14.26
CA GLY A 124 -3.32 -2.25 -15.39
C GLY A 124 -3.01 -0.79 -15.00
N THR A 125 -3.46 -0.36 -13.82
CA THR A 125 -3.13 0.96 -13.28
C THR A 125 -1.63 1.07 -13.01
N TRP A 126 -1.05 0.05 -12.38
CA TRP A 126 0.37 0.01 -12.08
C TRP A 126 1.23 0.05 -13.35
N ALA A 127 0.91 -0.79 -14.34
CA ALA A 127 1.59 -0.81 -15.63
C ALA A 127 1.60 0.58 -16.30
N GLY A 128 0.48 1.31 -16.24
CA GLY A 128 0.35 2.67 -16.75
C GLY A 128 1.15 3.74 -15.99
N LEU A 129 1.69 3.41 -14.80
CA LEU A 129 2.56 4.31 -14.05
C LEU A 129 4.02 4.27 -14.54
N GLY A 130 4.46 3.17 -15.16
CA GLY A 130 5.77 3.06 -15.79
C GLY A 130 6.94 2.86 -14.81
N TYR A 131 6.70 2.32 -13.61
CA TYR A 131 7.76 1.96 -12.67
C TYR A 131 8.32 0.57 -12.96
N GLY A 132 9.66 0.41 -12.87
CA GLY A 132 10.35 -0.83 -13.17
C GLY A 132 10.10 -1.96 -12.15
N ASN A 133 9.90 -1.63 -10.89
CA ASN A 133 9.61 -2.59 -9.83
C ASN A 133 8.45 -2.11 -8.94
N PHE A 134 7.86 -3.04 -8.18
CA PHE A 134 6.73 -2.79 -7.28
C PHE A 134 7.18 -2.51 -5.83
N GLY A 135 8.44 -2.14 -5.63
CA GLY A 135 9.02 -1.87 -4.32
C GLY A 135 8.30 -0.73 -3.56
N PRO A 136 8.43 -0.71 -2.22
CA PRO A 136 7.73 0.24 -1.36
C PRO A 136 7.89 1.71 -1.78
N ALA A 137 9.12 2.14 -2.12
CA ALA A 137 9.38 3.51 -2.57
C ALA A 137 8.61 3.86 -3.87
N ASN A 138 8.54 2.91 -4.81
CA ASN A 138 7.81 3.11 -6.06
C ASN A 138 6.29 3.08 -5.85
N GLN A 139 5.79 2.24 -4.92
CA GLN A 139 4.38 2.28 -4.54
C GLN A 139 3.99 3.66 -4.00
N ASP A 140 4.81 4.27 -3.15
CA ASP A 140 4.57 5.62 -2.63
C ASP A 140 4.58 6.68 -3.74
N ARG A 141 5.61 6.66 -4.60
CA ARG A 141 5.69 7.57 -5.74
C ARG A 141 4.49 7.36 -6.69
N GLY A 142 4.09 6.11 -6.90
CA GLY A 142 2.92 5.73 -7.69
C GLY A 142 1.63 6.31 -7.12
N GLY A 143 1.41 6.18 -5.81
CA GLY A 143 0.28 6.80 -5.12
C GLY A 143 0.24 8.30 -5.31
N MET A 144 1.37 8.99 -5.13
CA MET A 144 1.46 10.43 -5.37
C MET A 144 1.24 10.81 -6.84
N LYS A 145 1.69 9.97 -7.78
CA LYS A 145 1.46 10.19 -9.21
C LYS A 145 -0.03 10.10 -9.56
N LEU A 146 -0.77 9.14 -9.00
CA LEU A 146 -2.23 9.05 -9.16
C LEU A 146 -2.95 10.26 -8.55
N ILE A 147 -2.57 10.68 -7.35
CA ILE A 147 -3.09 11.89 -6.70
C ILE A 147 -2.92 13.12 -7.62
N SER A 148 -1.72 13.28 -8.17
CA SER A 148 -1.41 14.38 -9.10
C SER A 148 -2.21 14.28 -10.41
N ARG A 149 -2.38 13.08 -10.99
CA ARG A 149 -3.20 12.85 -12.19
C ARG A 149 -4.65 13.28 -12.01
N ARG A 150 -5.18 13.19 -10.78
CA ARG A 150 -6.53 13.71 -10.41
C ARG A 150 -6.54 15.22 -10.17
N GLY A 151 -5.44 15.92 -10.41
CA GLY A 151 -5.33 17.36 -10.21
C GLY A 151 -5.35 17.78 -8.73
N ALA A 152 -5.10 16.85 -7.80
CA ALA A 152 -4.95 17.19 -6.40
C ALA A 152 -3.52 17.68 -6.14
N ARG A 153 -3.40 18.81 -5.43
CA ARG A 153 -2.12 19.39 -5.05
C ARG A 153 -1.95 19.26 -3.54
N VAL A 154 -0.90 18.58 -3.12
CA VAL A 154 -0.59 18.34 -1.71
C VAL A 154 0.67 19.11 -1.35
N PRO A 155 0.60 20.04 -0.40
CA PRO A 155 1.79 20.78 0.05
C PRO A 155 2.81 19.84 0.70
N THR A 156 4.10 20.12 0.51
CA THR A 156 5.18 19.34 1.15
C THR A 156 5.52 19.82 2.55
N GLY A 157 5.31 21.11 2.84
CA GLY A 157 5.76 21.77 4.08
C GLY A 157 4.68 21.92 5.15
N ARG A 158 3.40 21.72 4.82
CA ARG A 158 2.29 21.86 5.79
C ARG A 158 1.20 20.83 5.56
N ALA A 159 0.35 20.64 6.54
CA ALA A 159 -0.88 19.86 6.40
C ALA A 159 -1.89 20.56 5.46
N LEU A 160 -2.79 19.78 4.87
CA LEU A 160 -3.95 20.29 4.14
C LEU A 160 -4.90 20.99 5.14
N THR A 161 -5.39 22.14 4.78
CA THR A 161 -6.53 22.77 5.48
C THR A 161 -7.78 21.90 5.34
N ALA A 162 -8.82 22.18 6.10
CA ALA A 162 -10.09 21.42 6.03
C ALA A 162 -10.67 21.44 4.60
N THR A 163 -10.69 22.59 3.97
CA THR A 163 -11.21 22.76 2.60
C THR A 163 -10.34 22.05 1.57
N GLU A 164 -9.01 22.17 1.66
CA GLU A 164 -8.10 21.47 0.77
C GLU A 164 -8.22 19.96 0.90
N PHE A 165 -8.41 19.45 2.13
CA PHE A 165 -8.61 18.04 2.38
C PHE A 165 -9.89 17.53 1.70
N VAL A 166 -11.02 18.20 1.88
CA VAL A 166 -12.29 17.83 1.22
C VAL A 166 -12.14 17.85 -0.30
N ASN A 167 -11.53 18.90 -0.86
CA ASN A 167 -11.27 19.00 -2.28
C ASN A 167 -10.35 17.89 -2.78
N THR A 168 -9.34 17.52 -2.02
CA THR A 168 -8.43 16.42 -2.33
C THR A 168 -9.18 15.10 -2.35
N MET A 169 -9.95 14.78 -1.30
CA MET A 169 -10.75 13.55 -1.24
C MET A 169 -11.73 13.45 -2.41
N ASN A 170 -12.43 14.53 -2.74
CA ASN A 170 -13.35 14.56 -3.89
C ASN A 170 -12.67 14.25 -5.22
N ARG A 171 -11.40 14.59 -5.38
CA ARG A 171 -10.61 14.30 -6.59
C ARG A 171 -10.10 12.87 -6.60
N ILE A 172 -9.47 12.44 -5.51
CA ILE A 172 -8.77 11.14 -5.47
C ILE A 172 -9.68 9.95 -5.21
N SER A 173 -10.94 10.16 -4.75
CA SER A 173 -11.95 9.10 -4.63
C SER A 173 -12.37 8.47 -5.98
N TYR A 174 -11.91 8.99 -7.10
CA TYR A 174 -12.00 8.32 -8.39
C TYR A 174 -10.92 7.24 -8.60
N GLU A 175 -9.85 7.26 -7.81
CA GLU A 175 -8.82 6.21 -7.81
C GLU A 175 -9.09 5.17 -6.73
N TRP A 176 -9.50 5.61 -5.53
CA TRP A 176 -9.70 4.76 -4.37
C TRP A 176 -11.15 4.80 -3.91
N ALA A 177 -11.86 3.68 -4.11
CA ALA A 177 -13.29 3.57 -3.82
C ALA A 177 -13.61 3.63 -2.31
N SER A 178 -12.63 3.28 -1.46
CA SER A 178 -12.73 3.36 0.00
C SER A 178 -12.76 4.80 0.55
N LEU A 179 -12.35 5.76 -0.27
CA LEU A 179 -12.31 7.17 0.13
C LEU A 179 -13.68 7.84 0.03
N PRO A 180 -13.99 8.82 0.93
CA PRO A 180 -15.18 9.64 0.78
C PRO A 180 -15.12 10.47 -0.51
N PRO A 181 -16.26 10.73 -1.16
CA PRO A 181 -17.64 10.51 -0.72
C PRO A 181 -18.22 9.11 -1.02
N GLY A 182 -17.41 8.11 -1.36
CA GLY A 182 -17.92 6.76 -1.65
C GLY A 182 -18.64 6.66 -2.98
N ARG A 183 -17.94 6.92 -4.08
CA ARG A 183 -18.52 7.10 -5.42
C ARG A 183 -19.11 5.84 -6.06
N TYR A 184 -18.74 4.65 -5.57
CA TYR A 184 -19.00 3.39 -6.27
C TYR A 184 -20.02 2.50 -5.55
N GLY A 185 -20.76 3.06 -4.59
CA GLY A 185 -21.77 2.32 -3.84
C GLY A 185 -21.23 1.30 -2.86
N GLN A 186 -19.92 1.32 -2.63
CA GLN A 186 -19.25 0.47 -1.66
C GLN A 186 -19.15 1.16 -0.30
N PRO A 187 -19.00 0.39 0.79
CA PRO A 187 -18.70 0.98 2.09
C PRO A 187 -17.45 1.86 2.01
N SER A 188 -17.57 3.09 2.45
CA SER A 188 -16.48 4.05 2.51
C SER A 188 -16.45 4.72 3.88
N TYR A 189 -15.29 5.23 4.25
CA TYR A 189 -15.18 6.04 5.47
C TYR A 189 -15.87 7.40 5.27
N SER A 190 -16.40 7.96 6.37
CA SER A 190 -16.92 9.33 6.32
C SER A 190 -15.78 10.35 6.15
N MET A 191 -16.07 11.49 5.57
CA MET A 191 -15.10 12.59 5.39
C MET A 191 -14.45 13.00 6.72
N SER A 192 -15.24 13.05 7.81
CA SER A 192 -14.76 13.41 9.14
C SER A 192 -13.85 12.34 9.74
N ALA A 193 -14.18 11.05 9.57
CA ALA A 193 -13.32 9.95 10.04
C ALA A 193 -11.98 9.92 9.29
N THR A 194 -12.02 10.06 7.96
CA THR A 194 -10.83 10.10 7.11
C THR A 194 -9.94 11.30 7.45
N ARG A 195 -10.54 12.47 7.72
CA ARG A 195 -9.78 13.66 8.12
C ARG A 195 -9.14 13.50 9.50
N ARG A 196 -9.84 12.90 10.46
CA ARG A 196 -9.23 12.62 11.78
C ARG A 196 -8.01 11.73 11.64
N GLU A 197 -8.08 10.71 10.79
CA GLU A 197 -6.93 9.83 10.55
C GLU A 197 -5.77 10.58 9.87
N TYR A 198 -6.06 11.36 8.83
CA TYR A 198 -5.06 12.22 8.19
C TYR A 198 -4.35 13.13 9.20
N CYS A 199 -5.09 13.78 10.09
CA CYS A 199 -4.52 14.72 11.05
C CYS A 199 -3.61 14.06 12.10
N LYS A 200 -3.77 12.76 12.39
CA LYS A 200 -2.83 12.02 13.24
C LYS A 200 -1.42 11.97 12.62
N PHE A 201 -1.33 11.82 11.30
CA PHE A 201 -0.05 11.75 10.59
C PHE A 201 0.45 13.11 10.13
N ALA A 202 -0.45 14.00 9.76
CA ALA A 202 -0.12 15.31 9.24
C ALA A 202 0.13 16.35 10.35
N HIS A 203 -0.20 16.02 11.61
CA HIS A 203 -0.10 16.96 12.75
C HIS A 203 -0.85 18.27 12.42
N CYS A 204 -2.17 18.15 12.15
CA CYS A 204 -3.01 19.33 11.89
C CYS A 204 -3.27 20.15 13.16
#